data_4448a3e6bc25e86eb4d8ecdd09cb7eae
#
_entry.id   4448a3e6bc25e86eb4d8ecdd09cb7eae
#
_cell.length_a   1.000
_cell.length_b   1.000
_cell.length_c   1.000
_cell.angle_alpha   90.00
_cell.angle_beta   90.00
_cell.angle_gamma   90.00
#
_symmetry.space_group_name_H-M   'P 1'
#
loop_
_entity.id
_entity.type
_entity.pdbx_description
1 polymer ?
#
loop_
_entity_poly.entity_id
_entity_poly.type
_entity_poly.pdbx_seq_one_letter_code
_entity_poly.pdbx_strand_id
1 'polypeptide(L)'
;YHNEKEKRPVCLSEYGGGGAISQHKDNVDWESDIDPVGVRHYENYQSQLHEILWKQFSVRKYLWAEFIWCMFDFASYGRTEGDTKSQNDKGLCTRERIPKDVYFFYRSVWSSEKTVYITERRHEFRACDVPFVKVYSNADAVELCINDVSYGRISRCELLDDESTVFVWENIKIKPDTKNKICAKAYFSDGTSRTDYAF
;
A
#
# COMPACT_ATOMS: atom_id res chain seq x y z
N TYR A 1 24.48 3.57 -14.86
CA TYR A 1 25.84 3.81 -14.36
C TYR A 1 26.43 2.57 -13.67
N HIS A 2 25.71 1.98 -12.67
CA HIS A 2 26.21 0.82 -11.91
C HIS A 2 26.54 -0.38 -12.83
N ASN A 3 25.64 -0.74 -13.72
CA ASN A 3 25.81 -1.88 -14.62
C ASN A 3 26.96 -1.72 -15.61
N GLU A 4 27.33 -0.48 -15.94
CA GLU A 4 28.35 -0.17 -16.91
C GLU A 4 29.74 0.03 -16.28
N LYS A 5 29.81 0.73 -15.16
CA LYS A 5 31.07 1.20 -14.58
C LYS A 5 31.37 0.64 -13.18
N GLU A 6 30.36 0.46 -12.34
CA GLU A 6 30.50 0.00 -10.98
C GLU A 6 30.00 -1.46 -10.86
N LYS A 7 30.80 -2.32 -10.26
CA LYS A 7 30.48 -3.76 -10.09
C LYS A 7 30.39 -4.18 -8.63
N ARG A 8 30.67 -3.29 -7.68
CA ARG A 8 30.54 -3.60 -6.26
C ARG A 8 29.07 -3.70 -5.85
N PRO A 9 28.72 -4.59 -4.94
CA PRO A 9 27.38 -4.64 -4.35
C PRO A 9 27.00 -3.28 -3.74
N VAL A 10 25.74 -2.87 -3.91
CA VAL A 10 25.23 -1.60 -3.40
C VAL A 10 24.15 -1.87 -2.37
N CYS A 11 24.08 -1.05 -1.35
CA CYS A 11 23.05 -1.04 -0.32
C CYS A 11 22.30 0.30 -0.37
N LEU A 12 20.99 0.26 -0.26
CA LEU A 12 20.19 1.44 0.05
C LEU A 12 20.03 1.53 1.57
N SER A 13 20.81 2.43 2.18
CA SER A 13 20.82 2.60 3.63
C SER A 13 19.49 3.09 4.20
N GLU A 14 18.69 3.78 3.39
CA GLU A 14 17.32 4.16 3.71
C GLU A 14 16.53 4.55 2.46
N TYR A 15 15.24 4.25 2.46
CA TYR A 15 14.28 4.69 1.46
C TYR A 15 12.86 4.72 2.07
N GLY A 16 11.95 5.45 1.44
CA GLY A 16 10.55 5.50 1.81
C GLY A 16 9.97 6.91 1.75
N GLY A 17 8.72 7.04 2.10
CA GLY A 17 7.96 8.28 2.13
C GLY A 17 7.02 8.36 3.32
N GLY A 18 6.53 9.56 3.62
CA GLY A 18 5.59 9.81 4.69
C GLY A 18 4.14 9.53 4.28
N GLY A 19 3.31 9.22 5.26
CA GLY A 19 1.87 9.08 5.12
C GLY A 19 1.16 9.18 6.46
N ALA A 20 0.23 10.12 6.57
CA ALA A 20 -0.62 10.30 7.73
C ALA A 20 -1.90 9.48 7.57
N ILE A 21 -2.24 8.65 8.55
CA ILE A 21 -3.40 7.74 8.50
C ILE A 21 -4.77 8.45 8.44
N SER A 22 -4.81 9.74 8.77
CA SER A 22 -6.01 10.57 8.68
C SER A 22 -6.18 11.24 7.31
N GLN A 23 -5.18 11.17 6.44
CA GLN A 23 -5.17 11.87 5.15
C GLN A 23 -5.27 10.87 4.00
N HIS A 24 -6.31 11.05 3.19
CA HIS A 24 -6.55 10.26 1.99
C HIS A 24 -7.04 11.16 0.87
N LYS A 25 -6.81 10.77 -0.36
CA LYS A 25 -7.33 11.45 -1.54
C LYS A 25 -7.59 10.47 -2.66
N ASP A 26 -8.78 10.51 -3.25
CA ASP A 26 -9.04 9.81 -4.50
C ASP A 26 -8.17 10.41 -5.61
N ASN A 27 -7.51 9.56 -6.41
CA ASN A 27 -6.65 9.98 -7.52
C ASN A 27 -5.57 10.99 -7.13
N VAL A 28 -4.60 10.58 -6.31
CA VAL A 28 -3.47 11.43 -5.93
C VAL A 28 -2.68 11.84 -7.17
N ASP A 29 -2.61 13.15 -7.41
CA ASP A 29 -1.74 13.73 -8.42
C ASP A 29 -0.35 13.98 -7.82
N TRP A 30 0.65 13.29 -8.34
CA TRP A 30 2.02 13.34 -7.84
C TRP A 30 2.70 14.69 -8.01
N GLU A 31 2.27 15.51 -8.97
CA GLU A 31 2.86 16.82 -9.22
C GLU A 31 2.22 17.90 -8.34
N SER A 32 0.91 17.88 -8.17
CA SER A 32 0.18 18.96 -7.50
C SER A 32 -0.22 18.65 -6.05
N ASP A 33 -0.38 17.37 -5.71
CA ASP A 33 -0.90 16.97 -4.39
C ASP A 33 0.19 16.72 -3.36
N ILE A 34 1.41 16.42 -3.81
CA ILE A 34 2.51 16.05 -2.93
C ILE A 34 3.34 17.27 -2.58
N ASP A 35 3.43 17.56 -1.29
CA ASP A 35 4.30 18.59 -0.75
C ASP A 35 5.24 17.95 0.28
N PRO A 36 6.53 17.74 -0.06
CA PRO A 36 7.46 17.03 0.81
C PRO A 36 7.71 17.68 2.18
N VAL A 37 7.37 18.95 2.31
CA VAL A 37 7.54 19.74 3.56
C VAL A 37 6.23 20.35 4.04
N GLY A 38 5.14 20.12 3.32
CA GLY A 38 3.81 20.63 3.64
C GLY A 38 3.00 19.67 4.51
N VAL A 39 1.76 20.05 4.76
CA VAL A 39 0.86 19.29 5.62
C VAL A 39 0.19 18.10 4.92
N ARG A 40 0.26 18.01 3.58
CA ARG A 40 -0.40 16.97 2.79
C ARG A 40 0.49 15.74 2.61
N HIS A 41 0.27 14.72 3.44
CA HIS A 41 0.94 13.43 3.41
C HIS A 41 -0.09 12.30 3.38
N TYR A 42 -0.67 12.03 2.22
CA TYR A 42 -1.72 11.01 2.07
C TYR A 42 -1.20 9.60 2.31
N GLU A 43 -1.91 8.78 3.08
CA GLU A 43 -1.57 7.38 3.36
C GLU A 43 -1.49 6.55 2.08
N ASN A 44 -2.42 6.76 1.15
CA ASN A 44 -2.42 6.05 -0.13
C ASN A 44 -1.27 6.48 -1.07
N TYR A 45 -0.78 7.72 -0.98
CA TYR A 45 0.46 8.11 -1.65
C TYR A 45 1.66 7.33 -1.10
N GLN A 46 1.79 7.23 0.23
CA GLN A 46 2.87 6.45 0.84
C GLN A 46 2.88 5.02 0.30
N SER A 47 1.72 4.37 0.26
CA SER A 47 1.58 3.01 -0.25
C SER A 47 2.01 2.89 -1.71
N GLN A 48 1.54 3.78 -2.59
CA GLN A 48 1.92 3.80 -4.02
C GLN A 48 3.42 4.03 -4.21
N LEU A 49 4.01 4.95 -3.46
CA LEU A 49 5.46 5.22 -3.53
C LEU A 49 6.26 3.95 -3.20
N HIS A 50 5.90 3.25 -2.12
CA HIS A 50 6.60 2.03 -1.72
C HIS A 50 6.40 0.88 -2.72
N GLU A 51 5.23 0.73 -3.32
CA GLU A 51 4.98 -0.23 -4.40
C GLU A 51 5.90 0.02 -5.61
N ILE A 52 6.00 1.28 -6.03
CA ILE A 52 6.89 1.69 -7.15
C ILE A 52 8.35 1.44 -6.81
N LEU A 53 8.79 1.84 -5.62
CA LEU A 53 10.17 1.66 -5.17
C LEU A 53 10.53 0.18 -5.09
N TRP A 54 9.68 -0.65 -4.48
CA TRP A 54 9.89 -2.10 -4.39
C TRP A 54 10.01 -2.73 -5.77
N LYS A 55 9.10 -2.40 -6.70
CA LYS A 55 9.18 -2.87 -8.08
C LYS A 55 10.49 -2.49 -8.76
N GLN A 56 11.05 -1.31 -8.43
CA GLN A 56 12.34 -0.90 -8.95
C GLN A 56 13.50 -1.67 -8.30
N PHE A 57 13.42 -1.98 -7.01
CA PHE A 57 14.53 -2.57 -6.28
C PHE A 57 14.59 -4.09 -6.44
N SER A 58 13.49 -4.79 -6.36
CA SER A 58 13.40 -6.26 -6.40
C SER A 58 14.05 -6.89 -7.62
N VAL A 59 14.07 -6.20 -8.76
CA VAL A 59 14.69 -6.67 -10.01
C VAL A 59 16.19 -6.35 -10.10
N ARG A 60 16.77 -5.60 -9.16
CA ARG A 60 18.17 -5.14 -9.23
C ARG A 60 19.09 -6.02 -8.41
N LYS A 61 19.59 -7.10 -9.01
CA LYS A 61 20.46 -8.11 -8.36
C LYS A 61 21.76 -7.58 -7.72
N TYR A 62 22.18 -6.36 -8.05
CA TYR A 62 23.34 -5.72 -7.44
C TYR A 62 23.01 -5.03 -6.10
N LEU A 63 21.74 -4.83 -5.80
CA LEU A 63 21.31 -4.39 -4.48
C LEU A 63 21.30 -5.62 -3.56
N TRP A 64 22.12 -5.57 -2.52
CA TRP A 64 22.22 -6.67 -1.55
C TRP A 64 21.37 -6.43 -0.30
N ALA A 65 20.97 -5.18 -0.07
CA ALA A 65 20.05 -4.78 1.00
C ALA A 65 19.38 -3.44 0.71
N GLU A 66 18.14 -3.33 1.15
CA GLU A 66 17.35 -2.11 1.12
C GLU A 66 16.68 -1.92 2.49
N PHE A 67 16.93 -0.78 3.14
CA PHE A 67 16.38 -0.49 4.46
C PHE A 67 15.31 0.58 4.38
N ILE A 68 14.11 0.22 4.84
CA ILE A 68 12.99 1.17 4.91
C ILE A 68 13.21 2.15 6.06
N TRP A 69 13.06 3.40 5.79
CA TRP A 69 12.96 4.45 6.79
C TRP A 69 11.51 4.91 6.90
N CYS A 70 10.80 4.45 7.94
CA CYS A 70 11.23 3.53 9.00
C CYS A 70 10.06 2.66 9.49
N MET A 71 10.23 1.89 10.56
CA MET A 71 9.17 1.01 11.05
C MET A 71 8.04 1.78 11.75
N PHE A 72 8.36 2.82 12.53
CA PHE A 72 7.39 3.56 13.31
C PHE A 72 7.53 5.07 13.11
N ASP A 73 6.41 5.77 13.10
CA ASP A 73 6.42 7.22 13.26
C ASP A 73 7.09 7.59 14.59
N PHE A 74 7.79 8.70 14.60
CA PHE A 74 8.54 9.13 15.79
C PHE A 74 8.58 10.65 15.94
N ALA A 75 8.83 11.11 17.16
CA ALA A 75 8.98 12.52 17.45
C ALA A 75 10.19 13.12 16.71
N SER A 76 9.98 14.23 16.00
CA SER A 76 11.02 14.94 15.26
C SER A 76 10.77 16.43 15.33
N TYR A 77 11.58 17.13 16.15
CA TYR A 77 11.44 18.56 16.36
C TYR A 77 11.50 19.35 15.05
N GLY A 78 10.62 20.33 14.94
CA GLY A 78 10.58 21.25 13.79
C GLY A 78 9.84 20.72 12.55
N ARG A 79 9.40 19.48 12.54
CA ARG A 79 8.58 18.97 11.45
C ARG A 79 7.14 19.46 11.53
N THR A 80 6.56 19.76 10.36
CA THR A 80 5.19 20.31 10.23
C THR A 80 4.35 19.56 9.22
N GLU A 81 4.92 18.58 8.56
CA GLU A 81 4.24 17.72 7.60
C GLU A 81 3.25 16.75 8.28
N GLY A 82 2.29 16.28 7.52
CA GLY A 82 1.27 15.35 8.01
C GLY A 82 0.22 16.00 8.90
N ASP A 83 -0.35 15.23 9.80
CA ASP A 83 -1.44 15.64 10.71
C ASP A 83 -0.96 16.01 12.12
N THR A 84 0.26 15.66 12.47
CA THR A 84 0.81 15.82 13.81
C THR A 84 2.12 16.60 13.78
N LYS A 85 2.12 17.80 14.39
CA LYS A 85 3.33 18.61 14.51
C LYS A 85 4.44 17.89 15.28
N SER A 86 5.69 18.16 14.89
CA SER A 86 6.89 17.58 15.51
C SER A 86 6.89 16.06 15.47
N GLN A 87 6.33 15.48 14.42
CA GLN A 87 6.36 14.05 14.12
C GLN A 87 6.93 13.79 12.72
N ASN A 88 7.75 12.77 12.60
CA ASN A 88 8.10 12.16 11.33
C ASN A 88 7.10 11.02 11.08
N ASP A 89 6.35 11.09 9.99
CA ASP A 89 5.29 10.15 9.63
C ASP A 89 5.70 9.12 8.56
N LYS A 90 7.01 8.91 8.39
CA LYS A 90 7.56 7.92 7.44
C LYS A 90 7.48 6.47 7.92
N GLY A 91 6.92 6.23 9.10
CA GLY A 91 6.73 4.88 9.62
C GLY A 91 5.81 4.02 8.76
N LEU A 92 6.08 2.72 8.69
CA LEU A 92 5.12 1.73 8.21
C LEU A 92 3.95 1.55 9.19
N CYS A 93 4.18 1.90 10.44
CA CYS A 93 3.17 1.97 11.50
C CYS A 93 3.21 3.34 12.15
N THR A 94 2.08 3.74 12.74
CA THR A 94 2.03 4.98 13.54
C THR A 94 2.91 4.87 14.78
N ARG A 95 3.06 5.99 15.50
CA ARG A 95 3.74 6.03 16.80
C ARG A 95 3.11 5.10 17.83
N GLU A 96 1.80 4.92 17.77
CA GLU A 96 1.00 4.02 18.64
C GLU A 96 1.05 2.55 18.16
N ARG A 97 1.86 2.23 17.15
CA ARG A 97 2.02 0.88 16.57
C ARG A 97 0.82 0.39 15.76
N ILE A 98 -0.02 1.31 15.27
CA ILE A 98 -1.09 0.97 14.34
C ILE A 98 -0.48 0.77 12.94
N PRO A 99 -0.62 -0.41 12.32
CA PRO A 99 -0.13 -0.64 10.96
C PRO A 99 -0.84 0.26 9.95
N LYS A 100 -0.07 0.90 9.07
CA LYS A 100 -0.57 1.63 7.90
C LYS A 100 -0.76 0.67 6.73
N ASP A 101 -1.39 1.11 5.65
CA ASP A 101 -1.59 0.29 4.45
C ASP A 101 -0.27 -0.26 3.91
N VAL A 102 0.77 0.55 3.87
CA VAL A 102 2.11 0.17 3.42
C VAL A 102 2.75 -0.96 4.24
N TYR A 103 2.41 -1.11 5.52
CA TYR A 103 2.84 -2.26 6.32
C TYR A 103 2.31 -3.58 5.74
N PHE A 104 1.05 -3.59 5.34
CA PHE A 104 0.41 -4.78 4.76
C PHE A 104 0.93 -5.08 3.35
N PHE A 105 1.36 -4.07 2.60
CA PHE A 105 2.11 -4.28 1.37
C PHE A 105 3.36 -5.12 1.64
N TYR A 106 4.26 -4.68 2.53
CA TYR A 106 5.48 -5.43 2.83
C TYR A 106 5.21 -6.79 3.50
N ARG A 107 4.16 -6.88 4.32
CA ARG A 107 3.74 -8.17 4.86
C ARG A 107 3.34 -9.15 3.75
N SER A 108 2.66 -8.68 2.71
CA SER A 108 2.29 -9.53 1.59
C SER A 108 3.48 -9.95 0.71
N VAL A 109 4.52 -9.11 0.65
CA VAL A 109 5.73 -9.38 -0.16
C VAL A 109 6.75 -10.25 0.59
N TRP A 110 6.98 -9.96 1.87
CA TRP A 110 8.11 -10.54 2.61
C TRP A 110 7.73 -11.66 3.58
N SER A 111 6.46 -11.78 3.94
CA SER A 111 6.02 -12.78 4.91
C SER A 111 5.43 -14.01 4.24
N SER A 112 5.70 -15.19 4.80
CA SER A 112 5.00 -16.43 4.46
C SER A 112 3.62 -16.55 5.11
N GLU A 113 3.27 -15.63 6.03
CA GLU A 113 1.94 -15.60 6.62
C GLU A 113 0.88 -15.19 5.60
N LYS A 114 -0.19 -15.96 5.54
CA LYS A 114 -1.33 -15.70 4.66
C LYS A 114 -1.91 -14.32 4.92
N THR A 115 -1.75 -13.43 3.94
CA THR A 115 -2.16 -12.04 4.01
C THR A 115 -3.27 -11.77 3.01
N VAL A 116 -4.32 -11.09 3.45
CA VAL A 116 -5.31 -10.39 2.63
C VAL A 116 -5.66 -9.10 3.35
N TYR A 117 -5.58 -7.97 2.66
CA TYR A 117 -5.81 -6.66 3.25
C TYR A 117 -6.35 -5.69 2.21
N ILE A 118 -7.56 -5.18 2.46
CA ILE A 118 -8.19 -4.12 1.65
C ILE A 118 -7.55 -2.80 2.04
N THR A 119 -6.94 -2.11 1.07
CA THR A 119 -6.29 -0.81 1.31
C THR A 119 -7.31 0.32 1.45
N GLU A 120 -6.82 1.49 1.86
CA GLU A 120 -7.60 2.73 1.97
C GLU A 120 -8.87 2.60 2.84
N ARG A 121 -8.88 1.63 3.76
CA ARG A 121 -10.04 1.38 4.64
C ARG A 121 -10.36 2.52 5.61
N ARG A 122 -9.44 3.47 5.79
CA ARG A 122 -9.65 4.68 6.61
C ARG A 122 -10.21 5.84 5.81
N HIS A 123 -10.30 5.70 4.50
CA HIS A 123 -10.89 6.69 3.60
C HIS A 123 -12.40 6.53 3.59
N GLU A 124 -13.06 6.98 4.67
CA GLU A 124 -14.48 6.77 4.92
C GLU A 124 -15.40 7.54 3.96
N PHE A 125 -14.96 8.72 3.49
CA PHE A 125 -15.76 9.59 2.62
C PHE A 125 -15.16 9.61 1.21
N ARG A 126 -15.74 8.83 0.31
CA ARG A 126 -15.28 8.67 -1.06
C ARG A 126 -16.30 9.19 -2.07
N ALA A 127 -15.83 9.58 -3.25
CA ALA A 127 -16.73 9.83 -4.39
C ALA A 127 -17.53 8.57 -4.72
N CYS A 128 -18.74 8.75 -5.25
CA CYS A 128 -19.63 7.61 -5.60
C CYS A 128 -19.02 6.67 -6.65
N ASP A 129 -18.19 7.21 -7.54
CA ASP A 129 -17.43 6.45 -8.52
C ASP A 129 -15.99 6.34 -8.03
N VAL A 130 -15.69 5.29 -7.28
CA VAL A 130 -14.33 5.00 -6.82
C VAL A 130 -13.53 4.45 -8.01
N PRO A 131 -12.37 5.04 -8.35
CA PRO A 131 -11.60 4.62 -9.53
C PRO A 131 -11.14 3.16 -9.43
N PHE A 132 -10.77 2.71 -8.23
CA PHE A 132 -10.34 1.33 -7.99
C PHE A 132 -10.50 0.92 -6.53
N VAL A 133 -10.53 -0.40 -6.29
CA VAL A 133 -10.25 -1.01 -4.98
C VAL A 133 -9.00 -1.86 -5.12
N LYS A 134 -8.07 -1.67 -4.19
CA LYS A 134 -6.79 -2.38 -4.15
C LYS A 134 -6.71 -3.28 -2.93
N VAL A 135 -6.19 -4.48 -3.13
CA VAL A 135 -6.00 -5.49 -2.08
C VAL A 135 -4.56 -5.99 -2.10
N TYR A 136 -3.90 -5.99 -0.96
CA TYR A 136 -2.60 -6.64 -0.77
C TYR A 136 -2.80 -8.09 -0.34
N SER A 137 -2.22 -9.03 -1.08
CA SER A 137 -2.32 -10.45 -0.74
C SER A 137 -1.17 -11.26 -1.34
N ASN A 138 -0.67 -12.24 -0.58
CA ASN A 138 0.24 -13.27 -1.07
C ASN A 138 -0.49 -14.56 -1.50
N ALA A 139 -1.79 -14.49 -1.75
CA ALA A 139 -2.61 -15.60 -2.23
C ALA A 139 -2.43 -15.85 -3.73
N ASP A 140 -2.86 -17.02 -4.21
CA ASP A 140 -2.85 -17.36 -5.64
C ASP A 140 -3.98 -16.68 -6.41
N ALA A 141 -5.07 -16.33 -5.72
CA ALA A 141 -6.16 -15.55 -6.28
C ALA A 141 -6.92 -14.79 -5.19
N VAL A 142 -7.53 -13.67 -5.59
CA VAL A 142 -8.40 -12.87 -4.72
C VAL A 142 -9.71 -12.57 -5.45
N GLU A 143 -10.82 -12.67 -4.74
CA GLU A 143 -12.15 -12.27 -5.21
C GLU A 143 -12.62 -11.05 -4.42
N LEU A 144 -13.13 -10.04 -5.13
CA LEU A 144 -13.71 -8.84 -4.54
C LEU A 144 -15.23 -8.88 -4.63
N CYS A 145 -15.90 -8.58 -3.52
CA CYS A 145 -17.33 -8.34 -3.47
C CYS A 145 -17.61 -6.98 -2.79
N ILE A 146 -18.59 -6.24 -3.31
CA ILE A 146 -19.07 -5.00 -2.70
C ILE A 146 -20.58 -5.09 -2.54
N ASN A 147 -21.07 -4.90 -1.31
CA ASN A 147 -22.49 -5.07 -0.97
C ASN A 147 -23.05 -6.41 -1.45
N ASP A 148 -22.25 -7.48 -1.30
CA ASP A 148 -22.56 -8.86 -1.70
C ASP A 148 -22.67 -9.08 -3.24
N VAL A 149 -22.27 -8.08 -4.06
CA VAL A 149 -22.13 -8.19 -5.51
C VAL A 149 -20.66 -8.48 -5.84
N SER A 150 -20.38 -9.57 -6.58
CA SER A 150 -19.02 -9.91 -7.01
C SER A 150 -18.54 -8.99 -8.12
N TYR A 151 -17.33 -8.47 -7.98
CA TYR A 151 -16.56 -7.76 -9.00
C TYR A 151 -15.54 -8.66 -9.70
N GLY A 152 -15.63 -9.96 -9.46
CA GLY A 152 -14.81 -10.98 -10.07
C GLY A 152 -13.62 -11.38 -9.22
N ARG A 153 -12.97 -12.44 -9.70
CA ARG A 153 -11.77 -13.05 -9.11
C ARG A 153 -10.60 -12.79 -10.04
N ILE A 154 -9.50 -12.32 -9.48
CA ILE A 154 -8.24 -12.13 -10.19
C ILE A 154 -7.26 -13.19 -9.68
N SER A 155 -6.63 -13.94 -10.60
CA SER A 155 -5.55 -14.87 -10.28
C SER A 155 -4.20 -14.14 -10.34
N ARG A 156 -3.24 -14.55 -9.51
CA ARG A 156 -1.91 -13.93 -9.49
C ARG A 156 -1.23 -13.97 -10.87
N CYS A 157 -1.37 -15.05 -11.62
CA CYS A 157 -0.81 -15.18 -12.96
C CYS A 157 -1.43 -14.22 -13.99
N GLU A 158 -2.54 -13.55 -13.67
CA GLU A 158 -3.17 -12.50 -14.49
C GLU A 158 -2.64 -11.11 -14.17
N LEU A 159 -1.85 -10.96 -13.10
CA LEU A 159 -1.21 -9.70 -12.77
C LEU A 159 -0.08 -9.42 -13.78
N LEU A 160 0.20 -8.13 -14.00
CA LEU A 160 1.28 -7.70 -14.91
C LEU A 160 2.67 -8.24 -14.52
N ASP A 161 2.81 -8.64 -13.27
CA ASP A 161 3.98 -9.22 -12.67
C ASP A 161 3.49 -10.35 -11.76
N ASP A 162 3.85 -11.59 -12.07
CA ASP A 162 3.42 -12.79 -11.35
C ASP A 162 3.97 -12.88 -9.92
N GLU A 163 5.01 -12.10 -9.60
CA GLU A 163 5.49 -11.89 -8.24
C GLU A 163 4.73 -10.79 -7.49
N SER A 164 3.83 -10.07 -8.17
CA SER A 164 3.04 -9.02 -7.54
C SER A 164 2.11 -9.56 -6.44
N THR A 165 1.93 -8.76 -5.42
CA THR A 165 0.98 -9.01 -4.32
C THR A 165 -0.14 -7.96 -4.29
N VAL A 166 -0.27 -7.17 -5.37
CA VAL A 166 -1.18 -6.04 -5.51
C VAL A 166 -2.28 -6.38 -6.49
N PHE A 167 -3.47 -6.66 -5.99
CA PHE A 167 -4.67 -6.94 -6.78
C PHE A 167 -5.52 -5.67 -6.90
N VAL A 168 -5.94 -5.31 -8.12
CA VAL A 168 -6.66 -4.07 -8.38
C VAL A 168 -7.91 -4.35 -9.21
N TRP A 169 -9.05 -3.84 -8.75
CA TRP A 169 -10.31 -3.80 -9.49
C TRP A 169 -10.64 -2.36 -9.82
N GLU A 170 -10.80 -2.06 -11.08
CA GLU A 170 -11.11 -0.72 -11.60
C GLU A 170 -12.62 -0.51 -11.77
N ASN A 171 -13.01 0.76 -11.95
CA ASN A 171 -14.39 1.17 -12.24
C ASN A 171 -15.40 0.68 -11.19
N ILE A 172 -15.03 0.77 -9.94
CA ILE A 172 -15.87 0.36 -8.82
C ILE A 172 -16.98 1.37 -8.59
N LYS A 173 -18.19 0.85 -8.41
CA LYS A 173 -19.36 1.65 -8.03
C LYS A 173 -19.79 1.36 -6.62
N ILE A 174 -19.91 2.41 -5.83
CA ILE A 174 -20.43 2.36 -4.46
C ILE A 174 -21.78 3.05 -4.37
N LYS A 175 -22.58 2.66 -3.39
CA LYS A 175 -23.85 3.34 -3.11
C LYS A 175 -23.57 4.67 -2.40
N PRO A 176 -24.17 5.78 -2.85
CA PRO A 176 -23.99 7.07 -2.19
C PRO A 176 -24.65 7.09 -0.81
N ASP A 177 -24.18 7.99 0.05
CA ASP A 177 -24.77 8.33 1.35
C ASP A 177 -25.02 7.14 2.28
N THR A 178 -24.24 6.07 2.12
CA THR A 178 -24.36 4.88 2.97
C THR A 178 -23.00 4.17 3.13
N LYS A 179 -22.90 3.34 4.16
CA LYS A 179 -21.75 2.46 4.32
C LYS A 179 -21.81 1.33 3.28
N ASN A 180 -20.71 1.15 2.57
CA ASN A 180 -20.55 0.06 1.63
C ASN A 180 -19.67 -1.02 2.26
N LYS A 181 -20.17 -2.26 2.25
CA LYS A 181 -19.40 -3.41 2.72
C LYS A 181 -18.50 -3.90 1.58
N ILE A 182 -17.20 -3.80 1.78
CA ILE A 182 -16.18 -4.34 0.87
C ILE A 182 -15.66 -5.65 1.48
N CYS A 183 -15.60 -6.69 0.69
CA CYS A 183 -15.13 -8.03 1.11
C CYS A 183 -14.10 -8.53 0.09
N ALA A 184 -12.91 -8.87 0.57
CA ALA A 184 -11.87 -9.51 -0.24
C ALA A 184 -11.63 -10.92 0.29
N LYS A 185 -11.84 -11.94 -0.55
CA LYS A 185 -11.58 -13.35 -0.23
C LYS A 185 -10.37 -13.86 -1.00
N ALA A 186 -9.32 -14.20 -0.28
CA ALA A 186 -8.08 -14.72 -0.81
C ALA A 186 -8.06 -16.25 -0.76
N TYR A 187 -7.54 -16.87 -1.82
CA TYR A 187 -7.46 -18.32 -2.00
C TYR A 187 -5.99 -18.72 -2.14
N PHE A 188 -5.55 -19.70 -1.36
CA PHE A 188 -4.16 -20.15 -1.29
C PHE A 188 -3.98 -21.55 -1.88
N SER A 189 -2.78 -21.87 -2.37
CA SER A 189 -2.42 -23.14 -3.02
C SER A 189 -2.64 -24.37 -2.14
N ASP A 190 -2.63 -24.21 -0.82
CA ASP A 190 -2.94 -25.30 0.11
C ASP A 190 -4.45 -25.57 0.29
N GLY A 191 -5.30 -24.95 -0.54
CA GLY A 191 -6.76 -25.11 -0.51
C GLY A 191 -7.47 -24.27 0.57
N THR A 192 -6.74 -23.51 1.37
CA THR A 192 -7.36 -22.64 2.39
C THR A 192 -7.76 -21.27 1.82
N SER A 193 -8.62 -20.58 2.54
CA SER A 193 -8.98 -19.19 2.20
C SER A 193 -8.96 -18.29 3.43
N ARG A 194 -8.76 -16.99 3.21
CA ARG A 194 -8.91 -15.92 4.21
C ARG A 194 -9.77 -14.81 3.64
N THR A 195 -10.48 -14.12 4.51
CA THR A 195 -11.37 -13.01 4.13
C THR A 195 -11.05 -11.79 4.96
N ASP A 196 -11.05 -10.64 4.32
CA ASP A 196 -10.93 -9.32 4.94
C ASP A 196 -12.14 -8.47 4.58
N TYR A 197 -12.49 -7.53 5.46
CA TYR A 197 -13.63 -6.64 5.33
C TYR A 197 -13.22 -5.19 5.59
N ALA A 198 -13.81 -4.27 4.81
CA ALA A 198 -13.77 -2.83 5.04
C ALA A 198 -15.20 -2.24 4.84
N PHE A 199 -15.46 -1.01 5.39
CA PHE A 199 -16.77 -0.37 5.37
C PHE A 199 -16.64 1.12 5.07
#